data_abc25e3cfc251befa0e2fc870c4e0a4a
#
_entry.id   abc25e3cfc251befa0e2fc870c4e0a4a
#
_cell.length_a   1.000
_cell.length_b   1.000
_cell.length_c   1.000
_cell.angle_alpha   90.00
_cell.angle_beta   90.00
_cell.angle_gamma   90.00
#
_symmetry.space_group_name_H-M   'P 1'
#
loop_
_entity.id
_entity.type
_entity.pdbx_description
1 polymer ?
#
loop_
_entity_poly.entity_id
_entity_poly.type
_entity_poly.pdbx_seq_one_letter_code
_entity_poly.pdbx_strand_id
1 'polypeptide(L)'
;MNRKESYWWDSMKSILIIGMGEFGKHLAYKLLSLKNEVCIVDNDDELINVLSKDFENAYIGDCMQKATLSELGVSNFDICIVAIGESFQASLEITSHLKELGAKYVISKATSEVQTKFLKMAGANEVVYPEKDIAEKLAVKCNATNLLDYIQISDEYSIVEMLVLKDWIGHNIKELDVRNIFDVNVIAVSNSGKVDVPSADYCFKENDHIFIFGKDKTIRKLKKKG
;
A
#
# COMPACT_ATOMS: atom_id res chain seq x y z
N MET A 1 36.24 4.76 -5.55
CA MET A 1 35.52 3.47 -5.76
C MET A 1 34.11 3.64 -5.25
N ASN A 2 33.17 4.11 -6.13
CA ASN A 2 31.79 4.40 -5.79
C ASN A 2 31.05 3.07 -5.58
N ARG A 3 30.72 2.73 -4.33
CA ARG A 3 29.65 1.78 -4.03
C ARG A 3 28.35 2.46 -4.47
N LYS A 4 27.76 2.04 -5.60
CA LYS A 4 26.34 2.23 -5.85
C LYS A 4 25.61 1.48 -4.75
N GLU A 5 25.07 2.22 -3.79
CA GLU A 5 24.06 1.67 -2.87
C GLU A 5 22.85 1.31 -3.75
N SER A 6 22.73 0.05 -4.14
CA SER A 6 21.51 -0.48 -4.72
C SER A 6 20.48 -0.53 -3.60
N TYR A 7 19.64 0.50 -3.53
CA TYR A 7 18.45 0.45 -2.71
C TYR A 7 17.60 -0.74 -3.18
N TRP A 8 17.11 -1.56 -2.25
CA TRP A 8 16.33 -2.78 -2.53
C TRP A 8 15.00 -2.52 -3.28
N TRP A 9 14.64 -1.25 -3.50
CA TRP A 9 13.56 -0.79 -4.40
C TRP A 9 14.03 -0.34 -5.80
N ASP A 10 15.33 -0.39 -6.11
CA ASP A 10 15.87 0.09 -7.38
C ASP A 10 15.94 -0.97 -8.49
N SER A 11 15.48 -2.20 -8.26
CA SER A 11 15.40 -3.19 -9.33
C SER A 11 14.09 -2.99 -10.11
N MET A 12 14.21 -2.51 -11.35
CA MET A 12 13.12 -2.52 -12.33
C MET A 12 12.53 -3.92 -12.43
N LYS A 13 11.23 -4.04 -12.23
CA LYS A 13 10.50 -5.32 -12.33
C LYS A 13 9.62 -5.31 -13.56
N SER A 14 9.43 -6.50 -14.15
CA SER A 14 8.43 -6.73 -15.18
C SER A 14 7.11 -7.16 -14.52
N ILE A 15 6.04 -6.40 -14.77
CA ILE A 15 4.76 -6.57 -14.08
C ILE A 15 3.64 -6.66 -15.09
N LEU A 16 2.87 -7.75 -15.03
CA LEU A 16 1.65 -7.92 -15.81
C LEU A 16 0.44 -7.55 -14.95
N ILE A 17 -0.43 -6.67 -15.46
CA ILE A 17 -1.68 -6.28 -14.81
C ILE A 17 -2.84 -6.71 -15.68
N ILE A 18 -3.74 -7.52 -15.12
CA ILE A 18 -4.92 -8.07 -15.76
C ILE A 18 -6.16 -7.40 -15.17
N GLY A 19 -6.90 -6.69 -16.02
CA GLY A 19 -8.04 -5.88 -15.64
C GLY A 19 -7.68 -4.42 -15.39
N MET A 20 -8.19 -3.55 -16.27
CA MET A 20 -7.89 -2.11 -16.28
C MET A 20 -9.05 -1.27 -15.77
N GLY A 21 -9.83 -1.80 -14.81
CA GLY A 21 -10.75 -1.01 -14.01
C GLY A 21 -10.01 0.07 -13.19
N GLU A 22 -10.72 0.83 -12.38
CA GLU A 22 -10.12 1.97 -11.64
C GLU A 22 -8.90 1.57 -10.81
N PHE A 23 -8.96 0.45 -10.08
CA PHE A 23 -7.82 -0.03 -9.30
C PHE A 23 -6.62 -0.39 -10.19
N GLY A 24 -6.85 -1.16 -11.27
CA GLY A 24 -5.81 -1.57 -12.21
C GLY A 24 -5.12 -0.39 -12.87
N LYS A 25 -5.89 0.60 -13.35
CA LYS A 25 -5.36 1.83 -13.95
C LYS A 25 -4.47 2.61 -12.99
N HIS A 26 -4.97 2.91 -11.80
CA HIS A 26 -4.19 3.67 -10.81
C HIS A 26 -2.90 2.95 -10.42
N LEU A 27 -2.96 1.62 -10.25
CA LEU A 27 -1.79 0.81 -9.94
C LEU A 27 -0.78 0.82 -11.10
N ALA A 28 -1.24 0.64 -12.34
CA ALA A 28 -0.39 0.63 -13.52
C ALA A 28 0.37 1.94 -13.70
N TYR A 29 -0.31 3.08 -13.64
CA TYR A 29 0.34 4.40 -13.73
C TYR A 29 1.35 4.61 -12.59
N LYS A 30 1.01 4.20 -11.36
CA LYS A 30 1.94 4.32 -10.23
C LYS A 30 3.19 3.47 -10.43
N LEU A 31 3.04 2.22 -10.86
CA LEU A 31 4.17 1.33 -11.15
C LEU A 31 5.05 1.85 -12.29
N LEU A 32 4.45 2.40 -13.35
CA LEU A 32 5.17 3.05 -14.43
C LEU A 32 5.97 4.26 -13.92
N SER A 33 5.38 5.08 -13.05
CA SER A 33 6.08 6.23 -12.42
C SER A 33 7.27 5.82 -11.56
N LEU A 34 7.25 4.60 -11.02
CA LEU A 34 8.33 3.97 -10.25
C LEU A 34 9.36 3.27 -11.14
N LYS A 35 9.30 3.48 -12.47
CA LYS A 35 10.25 2.95 -13.46
C LYS A 35 10.22 1.42 -13.61
N ASN A 36 9.09 0.78 -13.35
CA ASN A 36 8.89 -0.62 -13.68
C ASN A 36 8.48 -0.78 -15.15
N GLU A 37 8.76 -1.96 -15.71
CA GLU A 37 8.20 -2.39 -16.99
C GLU A 37 6.77 -2.93 -16.74
N VAL A 38 5.78 -2.24 -17.27
CA VAL A 38 4.36 -2.56 -17.03
C VAL A 38 3.72 -3.05 -18.32
N CYS A 39 3.16 -4.25 -18.28
CA CYS A 39 2.31 -4.82 -19.30
C CYS A 39 0.87 -4.82 -18.80
N ILE A 40 -0.05 -4.28 -19.59
CA ILE A 40 -1.47 -4.23 -19.25
C ILE A 40 -2.29 -5.07 -20.22
N VAL A 41 -3.34 -5.72 -19.71
CA VAL A 41 -4.29 -6.49 -20.52
C VAL A 41 -5.71 -6.34 -19.98
N ASP A 42 -6.65 -6.15 -20.89
CA ASP A 42 -8.08 -6.13 -20.62
C ASP A 42 -8.83 -6.69 -21.85
N ASN A 43 -10.07 -7.12 -21.68
CA ASN A 43 -10.93 -7.53 -22.77
C ASN A 43 -11.71 -6.36 -23.40
N ASP A 44 -11.65 -5.17 -22.83
CA ASP A 44 -12.24 -3.94 -23.34
C ASP A 44 -11.25 -3.27 -24.32
N ASP A 45 -11.57 -3.36 -25.63
CA ASP A 45 -10.76 -2.84 -26.71
C ASP A 45 -10.73 -1.30 -26.73
N GLU A 46 -11.85 -0.64 -26.43
CA GLU A 46 -11.90 0.83 -26.37
C GLU A 46 -10.99 1.36 -25.26
N LEU A 47 -11.04 0.72 -24.09
CA LEU A 47 -10.21 1.05 -22.95
C LEU A 47 -8.72 0.87 -23.25
N ILE A 48 -8.34 -0.30 -23.79
CA ILE A 48 -6.92 -0.57 -24.13
C ILE A 48 -6.42 0.35 -25.22
N ASN A 49 -7.22 0.65 -26.25
CA ASN A 49 -6.83 1.61 -27.30
C ASN A 49 -6.53 3.02 -26.74
N VAL A 50 -7.24 3.43 -25.69
CA VAL A 50 -6.92 4.70 -25.01
C VAL A 50 -5.62 4.59 -24.22
N LEU A 51 -5.44 3.53 -23.43
CA LEU A 51 -4.29 3.33 -22.55
C LEU A 51 -2.98 3.02 -23.30
N SER A 52 -3.05 2.46 -24.52
CA SER A 52 -1.87 2.16 -25.35
C SER A 52 -1.04 3.39 -25.74
N LYS A 53 -1.56 4.60 -25.53
CA LYS A 53 -0.79 5.84 -25.72
C LYS A 53 0.26 6.05 -24.62
N ASP A 54 0.00 5.50 -23.44
CA ASP A 54 0.84 5.69 -22.25
C ASP A 54 1.63 4.40 -21.89
N PHE A 55 1.15 3.23 -22.33
CA PHE A 55 1.77 1.92 -22.06
C PHE A 55 2.26 1.27 -23.34
N GLU A 56 3.57 1.02 -23.45
CA GLU A 56 4.17 0.36 -24.61
C GLU A 56 3.66 -1.08 -24.79
N ASN A 57 3.39 -1.77 -23.68
CA ASN A 57 2.91 -3.15 -23.64
C ASN A 57 1.43 -3.17 -23.21
N ALA A 58 0.53 -2.94 -24.14
CA ALA A 58 -0.91 -2.94 -23.92
C ALA A 58 -1.58 -3.97 -24.84
N TYR A 59 -2.32 -4.92 -24.27
CA TYR A 59 -2.91 -6.03 -25.01
C TYR A 59 -4.42 -6.11 -24.79
N ILE A 60 -5.16 -6.38 -25.87
CA ILE A 60 -6.58 -6.70 -25.82
C ILE A 60 -6.71 -8.22 -25.77
N GLY A 61 -7.37 -8.76 -24.76
CA GLY A 61 -7.57 -10.20 -24.66
C GLY A 61 -8.37 -10.65 -23.46
N ASP A 62 -9.08 -11.76 -23.64
CA ASP A 62 -9.80 -12.43 -22.55
C ASP A 62 -8.85 -13.38 -21.81
N CYS A 63 -8.39 -12.96 -20.62
CA CYS A 63 -7.48 -13.73 -19.78
C CYS A 63 -8.17 -14.94 -19.08
N MET A 64 -9.46 -15.11 -19.16
CA MET A 64 -10.12 -16.38 -18.78
C MET A 64 -9.73 -17.50 -19.73
N GLN A 65 -9.34 -17.17 -20.97
CA GLN A 65 -8.79 -18.12 -21.92
C GLN A 65 -7.33 -18.38 -21.58
N LYS A 66 -7.00 -19.60 -21.17
CA LYS A 66 -5.61 -19.99 -20.78
C LYS A 66 -4.60 -19.77 -21.91
N ALA A 67 -5.05 -19.86 -23.17
CA ALA A 67 -4.24 -19.60 -24.36
C ALA A 67 -3.71 -18.15 -24.36
N THR A 68 -4.56 -17.15 -24.07
CA THR A 68 -4.18 -15.73 -23.95
C THR A 68 -3.04 -15.52 -22.94
N LEU A 69 -3.16 -16.13 -21.76
CA LEU A 69 -2.13 -16.05 -20.72
C LEU A 69 -0.81 -16.74 -21.13
N SER A 70 -0.92 -17.85 -21.88
CA SER A 70 0.23 -18.57 -22.42
C SER A 70 0.97 -17.74 -23.46
N GLU A 71 0.24 -17.07 -24.37
CA GLU A 71 0.80 -16.19 -25.40
C GLU A 71 1.48 -14.96 -24.81
N LEU A 72 0.94 -14.41 -23.72
CA LEU A 72 1.56 -13.33 -22.96
C LEU A 72 2.86 -13.75 -22.25
N GLY A 73 3.11 -15.05 -22.13
CA GLY A 73 4.33 -15.56 -21.49
C GLY A 73 4.42 -15.24 -20.02
N VAL A 74 3.35 -15.52 -19.24
CA VAL A 74 3.20 -15.08 -17.85
C VAL A 74 4.33 -15.51 -16.90
N SER A 75 5.06 -16.59 -17.22
CA SER A 75 6.21 -17.05 -16.43
C SER A 75 7.43 -16.11 -16.52
N ASN A 76 7.49 -15.21 -17.51
CA ASN A 76 8.57 -14.25 -17.68
C ASN A 76 8.43 -13.04 -16.77
N PHE A 77 7.21 -12.70 -16.35
CA PHE A 77 6.98 -11.57 -15.45
C PHE A 77 7.43 -11.88 -14.02
N ASP A 78 7.91 -10.85 -13.34
CA ASP A 78 8.26 -10.97 -11.91
C ASP A 78 7.01 -11.00 -11.05
N ILE A 79 5.96 -10.25 -11.44
CA ILE A 79 4.69 -10.17 -10.73
C ILE A 79 3.55 -10.17 -11.75
N CYS A 80 2.53 -10.99 -11.51
CA CYS A 80 1.25 -10.95 -12.21
C CYS A 80 0.16 -10.48 -11.24
N ILE A 81 -0.60 -9.46 -11.63
CA ILE A 81 -1.64 -8.85 -10.79
C ILE A 81 -3.00 -9.03 -11.44
N VAL A 82 -3.93 -9.69 -10.75
CA VAL A 82 -5.33 -9.83 -11.16
C VAL A 82 -6.13 -8.73 -10.47
N ALA A 83 -6.44 -7.66 -11.22
CA ALA A 83 -7.09 -6.45 -10.71
C ALA A 83 -8.60 -6.42 -11.00
N ILE A 84 -9.21 -7.56 -11.31
CA ILE A 84 -10.63 -7.70 -11.65
C ILE A 84 -11.46 -7.66 -10.37
N GLY A 85 -12.46 -6.78 -10.33
CA GLY A 85 -13.37 -6.66 -9.17
C GLY A 85 -14.80 -7.10 -9.44
N GLU A 86 -15.26 -7.01 -10.69
CA GLU A 86 -16.65 -7.22 -11.06
C GLU A 86 -17.04 -8.70 -11.18
N SER A 87 -16.12 -9.57 -11.57
CA SER A 87 -16.33 -11.00 -11.72
C SER A 87 -15.40 -11.81 -10.83
N PHE A 88 -15.95 -12.39 -9.77
CA PHE A 88 -15.18 -13.29 -8.90
C PHE A 88 -14.76 -14.57 -9.65
N GLN A 89 -15.61 -15.08 -10.50
CA GLN A 89 -15.29 -16.26 -11.31
C GLN A 89 -14.07 -15.98 -12.18
N ALA A 90 -14.06 -14.89 -12.93
CA ALA A 90 -12.92 -14.52 -13.77
C ALA A 90 -11.63 -14.35 -12.94
N SER A 91 -11.71 -13.64 -11.80
CA SER A 91 -10.58 -13.47 -10.92
C SER A 91 -10.00 -14.80 -10.41
N LEU A 92 -10.88 -15.76 -10.06
CA LEU A 92 -10.49 -17.08 -9.56
C LEU A 92 -9.84 -17.93 -10.65
N GLU A 93 -10.47 -18.02 -11.83
CA GLU A 93 -9.98 -18.81 -12.97
C GLU A 93 -8.63 -18.27 -13.46
N ILE A 94 -8.51 -16.96 -13.65
CA ILE A 94 -7.26 -16.32 -14.06
C ILE A 94 -6.15 -16.57 -13.04
N THR A 95 -6.45 -16.43 -11.74
CA THR A 95 -5.48 -16.70 -10.67
C THR A 95 -4.97 -18.15 -10.74
N SER A 96 -5.86 -19.12 -10.94
CA SER A 96 -5.51 -20.54 -11.10
C SER A 96 -4.65 -20.77 -12.34
N HIS A 97 -5.05 -20.22 -13.49
CA HIS A 97 -4.32 -20.37 -14.74
C HIS A 97 -2.91 -19.77 -14.67
N LEU A 98 -2.74 -18.59 -14.03
CA LEU A 98 -1.44 -17.99 -13.81
C LEU A 98 -0.50 -18.93 -13.05
N LYS A 99 -1.00 -19.58 -12.00
CA LYS A 99 -0.20 -20.56 -11.21
C LYS A 99 0.14 -21.80 -12.02
N GLU A 100 -0.82 -22.34 -12.77
CA GLU A 100 -0.61 -23.49 -13.65
C GLU A 100 0.42 -23.21 -14.75
N LEU A 101 0.47 -21.98 -15.26
CA LEU A 101 1.40 -21.52 -16.28
C LEU A 101 2.76 -21.06 -15.72
N GLY A 102 2.98 -21.21 -14.40
CA GLY A 102 4.26 -20.95 -13.77
C GLY A 102 4.56 -19.48 -13.48
N ALA A 103 3.53 -18.64 -13.30
CA ALA A 103 3.73 -17.26 -12.83
C ALA A 103 4.50 -17.24 -11.49
N LYS A 104 5.55 -16.44 -11.41
CA LYS A 104 6.47 -16.40 -10.26
C LYS A 104 5.78 -15.90 -8.99
N TYR A 105 5.05 -14.79 -9.11
CA TYR A 105 4.33 -14.17 -8.00
C TYR A 105 2.98 -13.63 -8.48
N VAL A 106 1.91 -14.06 -7.85
CA VAL A 106 0.54 -13.69 -8.22
C VAL A 106 -0.10 -12.91 -7.08
N ILE A 107 -0.56 -11.69 -7.40
CA ILE A 107 -1.37 -10.86 -6.51
C ILE A 107 -2.78 -10.80 -7.07
N SER A 108 -3.80 -11.07 -6.27
CA SER A 108 -5.19 -11.00 -6.72
C SER A 108 -6.00 -10.03 -5.87
N LYS A 109 -6.84 -9.20 -6.53
CA LYS A 109 -7.77 -8.31 -5.84
C LYS A 109 -9.00 -9.09 -5.41
N ALA A 110 -9.38 -8.96 -4.15
CA ALA A 110 -10.65 -9.42 -3.59
C ALA A 110 -11.59 -8.24 -3.32
N THR A 111 -12.90 -8.50 -3.29
CA THR A 111 -13.94 -7.57 -2.87
C THR A 111 -14.72 -8.07 -1.66
N SER A 112 -14.32 -9.23 -1.10
CA SER A 112 -14.88 -9.79 0.13
C SER A 112 -13.90 -10.74 0.83
N GLU A 113 -14.14 -11.01 2.11
CA GLU A 113 -13.35 -11.99 2.91
C GLU A 113 -13.42 -13.40 2.33
N VAL A 114 -14.59 -13.78 1.80
CA VAL A 114 -14.79 -15.10 1.19
C VAL A 114 -13.93 -15.23 -0.07
N GLN A 115 -13.91 -14.21 -0.92
CA GLN A 115 -13.06 -14.18 -2.10
C GLN A 115 -11.57 -14.25 -1.73
N THR A 116 -11.15 -13.53 -0.70
CA THR A 116 -9.75 -13.58 -0.20
C THR A 116 -9.32 -15.01 0.10
N LYS A 117 -10.17 -15.80 0.77
CA LYS A 117 -9.89 -17.19 1.07
C LYS A 117 -9.75 -18.04 -0.19
N PHE A 118 -10.68 -17.92 -1.13
CA PHE A 118 -10.67 -18.73 -2.34
C PHE A 118 -9.54 -18.37 -3.30
N LEU A 119 -9.20 -17.07 -3.43
CA LEU A 119 -8.08 -16.64 -4.27
C LEU A 119 -6.75 -17.16 -3.72
N LYS A 120 -6.56 -17.20 -2.40
CA LYS A 120 -5.40 -17.86 -1.78
C LYS A 120 -5.36 -19.36 -2.09
N MET A 121 -6.50 -20.05 -2.03
CA MET A 121 -6.60 -21.47 -2.37
C MET A 121 -6.33 -21.73 -3.86
N ALA A 122 -6.72 -20.81 -4.75
CA ALA A 122 -6.40 -20.85 -6.18
C ALA A 122 -4.93 -20.62 -6.50
N GLY A 123 -4.12 -20.23 -5.51
CA GLY A 123 -2.67 -20.10 -5.64
C GLY A 123 -2.15 -18.66 -5.68
N ALA A 124 -2.96 -17.64 -5.37
CA ALA A 124 -2.44 -16.29 -5.19
C ALA A 124 -1.41 -16.27 -4.04
N ASN A 125 -0.23 -15.70 -4.31
CA ASN A 125 0.79 -15.49 -3.29
C ASN A 125 0.34 -14.41 -2.29
N GLU A 126 -0.36 -13.40 -2.81
CA GLU A 126 -0.91 -12.31 -2.02
C GLU A 126 -2.34 -12.00 -2.49
N VAL A 127 -3.21 -11.64 -1.56
CA VAL A 127 -4.55 -11.14 -1.88
C VAL A 127 -4.72 -9.79 -1.19
N VAL A 128 -5.09 -8.79 -1.97
CA VAL A 128 -5.36 -7.43 -1.51
C VAL A 128 -6.86 -7.17 -1.51
N TYR A 129 -7.36 -6.47 -0.50
CA TYR A 129 -8.75 -6.04 -0.40
C TYR A 129 -8.80 -4.52 -0.15
N PRO A 130 -8.55 -3.69 -1.20
CA PRO A 130 -8.33 -2.26 -1.07
C PRO A 130 -9.48 -1.52 -0.38
N GLU A 131 -10.71 -1.88 -0.70
CA GLU A 131 -11.90 -1.23 -0.15
C GLU A 131 -11.99 -1.41 1.37
N LYS A 132 -11.66 -2.61 1.88
CA LYS A 132 -11.62 -2.89 3.32
C LYS A 132 -10.48 -2.11 3.98
N ASP A 133 -9.27 -2.22 3.43
CA ASP A 133 -8.07 -1.60 4.00
C ASP A 133 -8.22 -0.08 4.12
N ILE A 134 -8.79 0.56 3.10
CA ILE A 134 -9.06 2.00 3.11
C ILE A 134 -10.20 2.36 4.07
N ALA A 135 -11.28 1.57 4.09
CA ALA A 135 -12.41 1.80 4.99
C ALA A 135 -12.00 1.70 6.46
N GLU A 136 -11.20 0.70 6.82
CA GLU A 136 -10.67 0.55 8.18
C GLU A 136 -9.79 1.73 8.60
N LYS A 137 -8.88 2.17 7.73
CA LYS A 137 -8.05 3.36 7.96
C LYS A 137 -8.90 4.62 8.14
N LEU A 138 -9.88 4.82 7.27
CA LEU A 138 -10.77 5.98 7.35
C LEU A 138 -11.62 5.96 8.61
N ALA A 139 -12.14 4.79 9.02
CA ALA A 139 -12.92 4.65 10.25
C ALA A 139 -12.11 5.04 11.49
N VAL A 140 -10.84 4.61 11.58
CA VAL A 140 -9.92 5.02 12.65
C VAL A 140 -9.72 6.53 12.65
N LYS A 141 -9.49 7.12 11.48
CA LYS A 141 -9.30 8.57 11.31
C LYS A 141 -10.56 9.35 11.73
N CYS A 142 -11.74 8.93 11.31
CA CYS A 142 -13.01 9.58 11.66
C CYS A 142 -13.32 9.50 13.15
N ASN A 143 -12.88 8.44 13.85
CA ASN A 143 -13.13 8.25 15.27
C ASN A 143 -12.15 9.02 16.18
N ALA A 144 -11.21 9.75 15.66
CA ALA A 144 -10.16 10.42 16.41
C ALA A 144 -10.16 11.93 16.21
N THR A 145 -10.19 12.71 17.28
CA THR A 145 -10.31 14.17 17.25
C THR A 145 -9.01 14.86 16.78
N ASN A 146 -7.83 14.27 17.03
CA ASN A 146 -6.52 14.88 16.73
C ASN A 146 -5.62 13.95 15.89
N LEU A 147 -6.19 12.93 15.25
CA LEU A 147 -5.45 11.99 14.42
C LEU A 147 -5.45 12.49 12.98
N LEU A 148 -4.29 12.73 12.43
CA LEU A 148 -4.13 13.14 11.04
C LEU A 148 -3.90 11.93 10.13
N ASP A 149 -3.08 10.98 10.59
CA ASP A 149 -2.86 9.72 9.89
C ASP A 149 -2.58 8.56 10.85
N TYR A 150 -2.72 7.32 10.35
CA TYR A 150 -2.59 6.08 11.13
C TYR A 150 -2.03 4.96 10.26
N ILE A 151 -0.96 4.32 10.74
CA ILE A 151 -0.34 3.16 10.13
C ILE A 151 -0.32 2.04 11.17
N GLN A 152 -1.11 1.01 10.96
CA GLN A 152 -1.07 -0.20 11.79
C GLN A 152 0.19 -1.01 11.46
N ILE A 153 0.99 -1.31 12.48
CA ILE A 153 2.21 -2.13 12.35
C ILE A 153 1.91 -3.58 12.75
N SER A 154 1.07 -3.76 13.77
CA SER A 154 0.58 -5.06 14.24
C SER A 154 -0.78 -4.89 14.92
N ASP A 155 -1.35 -5.98 15.43
CA ASP A 155 -2.63 -5.94 16.17
C ASP A 155 -2.60 -5.04 17.42
N GLU A 156 -1.43 -4.73 17.94
CA GLU A 156 -1.27 -3.95 19.18
C GLU A 156 -0.50 -2.64 18.99
N TYR A 157 0.27 -2.48 17.90
CA TYR A 157 1.19 -1.36 17.70
C TYR A 157 0.89 -0.59 16.43
N SER A 158 0.98 0.73 16.53
CA SER A 158 0.81 1.63 15.38
C SER A 158 1.76 2.80 15.41
N ILE A 159 1.91 3.40 14.24
CA ILE A 159 2.45 4.76 14.06
C ILE A 159 1.25 5.69 13.84
N VAL A 160 1.27 6.80 14.55
CA VAL A 160 0.18 7.78 14.51
C VAL A 160 0.75 9.16 14.27
N GLU A 161 0.20 9.87 13.29
CA GLU A 161 0.42 11.30 13.11
C GLU A 161 -0.67 12.08 13.85
N MET A 162 -0.27 13.00 14.70
CA MET A 162 -1.18 13.85 15.43
C MET A 162 -0.57 15.23 15.71
N LEU A 163 -1.41 16.21 16.01
CA LEU A 163 -0.93 17.48 16.52
C LEU A 163 -0.22 17.30 17.87
N VAL A 164 0.83 18.06 18.09
CA VAL A 164 1.53 18.10 19.37
C VAL A 164 0.56 18.40 20.51
N LEU A 165 0.73 17.74 21.64
CA LEU A 165 -0.10 18.00 22.83
C LEU A 165 0.22 19.38 23.39
N LYS A 166 -0.80 20.11 23.83
CA LYS A 166 -0.63 21.47 24.41
C LYS A 166 0.39 21.50 25.51
N ASP A 167 0.37 20.50 26.39
CA ASP A 167 1.29 20.39 27.52
C ASP A 167 2.73 20.07 27.10
N TRP A 168 2.97 19.73 25.84
CA TRP A 168 4.32 19.46 25.33
C TRP A 168 4.95 20.68 24.65
N ILE A 169 4.15 21.69 24.29
CA ILE A 169 4.65 22.92 23.63
C ILE A 169 5.62 23.64 24.55
N GLY A 170 6.79 24.00 23.99
CA GLY A 170 7.86 24.67 24.73
C GLY A 170 8.79 23.75 25.52
N HIS A 171 8.48 22.45 25.62
CA HIS A 171 9.33 21.45 26.25
C HIS A 171 10.06 20.59 25.22
N ASN A 172 11.22 20.06 25.57
CA ASN A 172 11.94 19.14 24.70
C ASN A 172 11.59 17.67 25.01
N ILE A 173 11.91 16.78 24.05
CA ILE A 173 11.60 15.35 24.16
C ILE A 173 12.22 14.71 25.41
N LYS A 174 13.45 15.15 25.77
CA LYS A 174 14.19 14.63 26.93
C LYS A 174 13.57 15.08 28.24
N GLU A 175 13.19 16.35 28.37
CA GLU A 175 12.49 16.88 29.57
C GLU A 175 11.16 16.20 29.80
N LEU A 176 10.41 15.95 28.75
CA LEU A 176 9.11 15.27 28.81
C LEU A 176 9.23 13.78 29.11
N ASP A 177 10.44 13.22 28.97
CA ASP A 177 10.69 11.78 29.17
C ASP A 177 9.62 10.89 28.51
N VAL A 178 9.27 11.25 27.26
CA VAL A 178 8.10 10.73 26.52
C VAL A 178 8.08 9.22 26.52
N ARG A 179 9.24 8.60 26.37
CA ARG A 179 9.37 7.15 26.30
C ARG A 179 9.01 6.45 27.63
N ASN A 180 9.50 6.97 28.74
CA ASN A 180 9.32 6.32 30.04
C ASN A 180 7.97 6.67 30.67
N ILE A 181 7.49 7.91 30.46
CA ILE A 181 6.22 8.37 31.07
C ILE A 181 5.01 7.89 30.27
N PHE A 182 5.12 7.90 28.93
CA PHE A 182 3.97 7.62 28.06
C PHE A 182 4.10 6.31 27.27
N ASP A 183 5.20 5.54 27.42
CA ASP A 183 5.44 4.27 26.70
C ASP A 183 5.22 4.42 25.17
N VAL A 184 5.70 5.54 24.59
CA VAL A 184 5.69 5.84 23.15
C VAL A 184 7.00 6.46 22.72
N ASN A 185 7.33 6.35 21.44
CA ASN A 185 8.49 7.01 20.85
C ASN A 185 8.04 8.06 19.84
N VAL A 186 8.58 9.27 19.92
CA VAL A 186 8.46 10.27 18.84
C VAL A 186 9.49 9.91 17.77
N ILE A 187 9.03 9.53 16.60
CA ILE A 187 9.88 9.05 15.50
C ILE A 187 10.14 10.11 14.45
N ALA A 188 9.23 11.07 14.31
CA ALA A 188 9.39 12.22 13.43
C ALA A 188 8.54 13.40 13.92
N VAL A 189 8.92 14.60 13.47
CA VAL A 189 8.16 15.83 13.66
C VAL A 189 7.99 16.50 12.30
N SER A 190 6.81 17.00 11.99
CA SER A 190 6.55 17.79 10.79
C SER A 190 6.09 19.18 11.17
N ASN A 191 6.67 20.19 10.53
CA ASN A 191 6.23 21.57 10.62
C ASN A 191 6.18 22.16 9.22
N SER A 192 5.05 22.77 8.87
CA SER A 192 4.85 23.39 7.55
C SER A 192 5.16 22.46 6.37
N GLY A 193 4.87 21.15 6.51
CA GLY A 193 5.07 20.14 5.46
C GLY A 193 6.50 19.58 5.37
N LYS A 194 7.44 20.05 6.20
CA LYS A 194 8.79 19.48 6.28
C LYS A 194 8.86 18.50 7.43
N VAL A 195 9.23 17.25 7.11
CA VAL A 195 9.38 16.16 8.09
C VAL A 195 10.86 16.03 8.46
N ASP A 196 11.16 16.04 9.76
CA ASP A 196 12.50 15.85 10.30
C ASP A 196 12.48 14.77 11.40
N VAL A 197 13.61 14.07 11.60
CA VAL A 197 13.81 13.17 12.74
C VAL A 197 14.33 14.00 13.91
N PRO A 198 13.55 14.15 15.00
CA PRO A 198 13.94 15.04 16.09
C PRO A 198 15.06 14.45 16.94
N SER A 199 15.96 15.30 17.41
CA SER A 199 16.89 14.96 18.51
C SER A 199 16.17 14.98 19.87
N ALA A 200 16.79 14.43 20.91
CA ALA A 200 16.25 14.48 22.26
C ALA A 200 16.04 15.93 22.79
N ASP A 201 16.82 16.88 22.28
CA ASP A 201 16.74 18.29 22.65
C ASP A 201 15.76 19.10 21.77
N TYR A 202 15.02 18.44 20.86
CA TYR A 202 14.00 19.10 20.05
C TYR A 202 12.90 19.66 20.94
N CYS A 203 12.70 20.97 20.87
CA CYS A 203 11.65 21.68 21.60
C CYS A 203 10.39 21.77 20.73
N PHE A 204 9.28 21.22 21.21
CA PHE A 204 8.01 21.21 20.49
C PHE A 204 7.44 22.62 20.34
N LYS A 205 6.92 22.90 19.15
CA LYS A 205 6.30 24.18 18.77
C LYS A 205 4.81 24.02 18.54
N GLU A 206 4.10 25.11 18.65
CA GLU A 206 2.70 25.16 18.25
C GLU A 206 2.55 24.78 16.77
N ASN A 207 1.53 23.96 16.48
CA ASN A 207 1.26 23.37 15.16
C ASN A 207 2.28 22.33 14.67
N ASP A 208 3.19 21.85 15.51
CA ASP A 208 3.96 20.67 15.14
C ASP A 208 3.05 19.46 15.02
N HIS A 209 3.23 18.72 13.93
CA HIS A 209 2.70 17.36 13.81
C HIS A 209 3.75 16.39 14.32
N ILE A 210 3.37 15.50 15.19
CA ILE A 210 4.27 14.48 15.75
C ILE A 210 3.86 13.10 15.25
N PHE A 211 4.86 12.33 14.85
CA PHE A 211 4.70 10.92 14.52
C PHE A 211 5.16 10.11 15.71
N ILE A 212 4.25 9.38 16.31
CA ILE A 212 4.52 8.56 17.49
C ILE A 212 4.32 7.09 17.17
N PHE A 213 5.24 6.25 17.66
CA PHE A 213 5.12 4.80 17.65
C PHE A 213 4.85 4.30 19.06
N GLY A 214 3.90 3.41 19.21
CA GLY A 214 3.57 2.81 20.50
C GLY A 214 2.38 1.87 20.45
N LYS A 215 1.99 1.35 21.63
CA LYS A 215 0.79 0.52 21.75
C LYS A 215 -0.48 1.35 21.56
N ASP A 216 -1.45 0.81 20.84
CA ASP A 216 -2.74 1.46 20.59
C ASP A 216 -3.42 1.94 21.87
N LYS A 217 -3.39 1.10 22.92
CA LYS A 217 -3.95 1.44 24.23
C LYS A 217 -3.29 2.67 24.85
N THR A 218 -1.99 2.81 24.67
CA THR A 218 -1.21 3.93 25.19
C THR A 218 -1.47 5.20 24.40
N ILE A 219 -1.44 5.11 23.07
CA ILE A 219 -1.72 6.22 22.15
C ILE A 219 -3.12 6.79 22.41
N ARG A 220 -4.13 5.92 22.62
CA ARG A 220 -5.50 6.36 22.96
C ARG A 220 -5.60 7.11 24.30
N LYS A 221 -4.72 6.82 25.26
CA LYS A 221 -4.67 7.54 26.55
C LYS A 221 -4.05 8.94 26.39
N LEU A 222 -3.05 9.10 25.54
CA LEU A 222 -2.48 10.40 25.23
C LEU A 222 -3.51 11.37 24.66
N LYS A 223 -4.40 10.90 23.81
CA LYS A 223 -5.48 11.70 23.21
C LYS A 223 -6.51 12.26 24.19
N LYS A 224 -6.68 11.67 25.34
CA LYS A 224 -7.63 12.15 26.36
C LYS A 224 -7.06 13.29 27.22
N LYS A 225 -5.77 13.60 27.07
CA LYS A 225 -5.08 14.64 27.85
C LYS A 225 -4.83 15.94 27.03
N GLY A 226 -5.11 15.97 25.74
CA GLY A 226 -5.03 17.14 24.85
C GLY A 226 -6.42 17.57 24.40
#